data_783862a24519ffa8a27805d88406c1b8
#
_entry.id   783862a24519ffa8a27805d88406c1b8
#
_cell.length_a   1.000
_cell.length_b   1.000
_cell.length_c   1.000
_cell.angle_alpha   90.00
_cell.angle_beta   90.00
_cell.angle_gamma   90.00
#
_symmetry.space_group_name_H-M   'P 1'
#
loop_
_entity.id
_entity.type
_entity.pdbx_description
1 polymer ?
#
loop_
_entity_poly.entity_id
_entity_poly.type
_entity_poly.pdbx_seq_one_letter_code
_entity_poly.pdbx_strand_id
1 'polypeptide(L)'
;MDISKISVKKIRELIVFTAFLVVALWKFNVVLDVLKVIWGIVFPFVLGGAIAFVTNVPMSFLEKKIFGRAKKENKIVEKLARPISLFLTIVFAVGVIVLVMFGVIPQLTRTMGTLMMSITDFIPQMQSWIREFSHNNQEIMKLVDQVQFNPDQAIKWGISLLGNGAGNMMNTTMSAVGSIVSGVAAFFVAFSFACYVLFQKETLQVQIRKVFFAFLPKEKADVFLKVCSLTYRTFANFLAGQCLEAVILGGMFVVILSILRMPYALLIGVLIAFTALIPIFGAFIGCAVGSFLIFMVNPKQAVLFIIVFLVLQQIEGNLIYPHVVGESVGLPSIWVLAAVTIGGNLMGIVGMLVFIPLLSVFYTVFREFVYLHLKKKQVKQVTKTEIEEYTAEEIVNSDISEAK
;
A
#
# COMPACT_ATOMS: atom_id res chain seq x y z
N MET A 1 30.69 10.99 -43.29
CA MET A 1 30.72 9.75 -42.48
C MET A 1 31.24 8.66 -43.35
N ASP A 2 32.49 8.19 -43.11
CA ASP A 2 33.24 7.32 -43.99
C ASP A 2 32.71 5.88 -43.88
N ILE A 3 31.95 5.44 -44.88
CA ILE A 3 31.26 4.14 -44.93
C ILE A 3 32.27 2.98 -45.08
N SER A 4 33.49 3.26 -45.50
CA SER A 4 34.53 2.25 -45.76
C SER A 4 35.15 1.59 -44.54
N LYS A 5 34.86 2.06 -43.33
CA LYS A 5 35.38 1.53 -42.04
C LYS A 5 34.37 0.71 -41.24
N ILE A 6 33.19 0.45 -41.76
CA ILE A 6 32.21 -0.37 -41.05
C ILE A 6 32.50 -1.82 -41.34
N SER A 7 33.05 -2.54 -40.35
CA SER A 7 33.30 -4.00 -40.46
C SER A 7 32.01 -4.70 -40.91
N VAL A 8 32.17 -5.65 -41.88
CA VAL A 8 31.06 -6.52 -42.39
C VAL A 8 30.26 -7.17 -41.25
N LYS A 9 30.92 -7.43 -40.12
CA LYS A 9 30.29 -7.93 -38.90
C LYS A 9 29.26 -6.95 -38.33
N LYS A 10 29.58 -5.65 -38.28
CA LYS A 10 28.64 -4.62 -37.77
C LYS A 10 27.45 -4.39 -38.74
N ILE A 11 27.71 -4.50 -40.05
CA ILE A 11 26.61 -4.39 -41.04
C ILE A 11 25.66 -5.58 -40.89
N ARG A 12 26.17 -6.79 -40.74
CA ARG A 12 25.36 -7.99 -40.48
C ARG A 12 24.57 -7.88 -39.21
N GLU A 13 25.17 -7.42 -38.10
CA GLU A 13 24.52 -7.20 -36.83
C GLU A 13 23.37 -6.15 -36.96
N LEU A 14 23.61 -5.07 -37.70
CA LEU A 14 22.61 -4.04 -37.97
C LEU A 14 21.43 -4.57 -38.80
N ILE A 15 21.72 -5.36 -39.87
CA ILE A 15 20.68 -5.98 -40.70
C ILE A 15 19.80 -6.92 -39.88
N VAL A 16 20.43 -7.80 -39.08
CA VAL A 16 19.71 -8.75 -38.19
C VAL A 16 18.87 -7.99 -37.16
N PHE A 17 19.43 -6.96 -36.55
CA PHE A 17 18.69 -6.12 -35.59
C PHE A 17 17.49 -5.41 -36.25
N THR A 18 17.71 -4.81 -37.44
CA THR A 18 16.63 -4.14 -38.18
C THR A 18 15.54 -5.12 -38.62
N ALA A 19 15.93 -6.29 -39.15
CA ALA A 19 14.98 -7.33 -39.53
C ALA A 19 14.16 -7.82 -38.31
N PHE A 20 14.81 -8.06 -37.17
CA PHE A 20 14.15 -8.41 -35.93
C PHE A 20 13.17 -7.33 -35.46
N LEU A 21 13.57 -6.05 -35.55
CA LEU A 21 12.75 -4.92 -35.15
C LEU A 21 11.51 -4.77 -36.05
N VAL A 22 11.68 -4.93 -37.37
CA VAL A 22 10.58 -4.90 -38.35
C VAL A 22 9.60 -6.04 -38.09
N VAL A 23 10.09 -7.26 -37.87
CA VAL A 23 9.23 -8.42 -37.56
C VAL A 23 8.52 -8.24 -36.22
N ALA A 24 9.20 -7.71 -35.20
CA ALA A 24 8.63 -7.43 -33.89
C ALA A 24 7.52 -6.36 -33.96
N LEU A 25 7.70 -5.32 -34.78
CA LEU A 25 6.67 -4.31 -35.03
C LEU A 25 5.51 -4.84 -35.84
N TRP A 26 5.77 -5.65 -36.86
CA TRP A 26 4.71 -6.25 -37.68
C TRP A 26 3.87 -7.27 -36.92
N LYS A 27 4.50 -8.06 -36.06
CA LYS A 27 3.86 -9.09 -35.23
C LYS A 27 3.75 -8.64 -33.76
N PHE A 28 3.46 -7.36 -33.52
CA PHE A 28 3.46 -6.77 -32.17
C PHE A 28 2.57 -7.55 -31.18
N ASN A 29 1.42 -8.05 -31.64
CA ASN A 29 0.56 -8.88 -30.79
C ASN A 29 1.24 -10.17 -30.31
N VAL A 30 2.03 -10.81 -31.18
CA VAL A 30 2.80 -12.02 -30.81
C VAL A 30 3.87 -11.68 -29.77
N VAL A 31 4.53 -10.53 -29.91
CA VAL A 31 5.51 -10.05 -28.91
C VAL A 31 4.81 -9.81 -27.58
N LEU A 32 3.64 -9.20 -27.56
CA LEU A 32 2.86 -9.00 -26.35
C LEU A 32 2.43 -10.33 -25.70
N ASP A 33 2.02 -11.31 -26.51
CA ASP A 33 1.63 -12.62 -25.98
C ASP A 33 2.82 -13.40 -25.40
N VAL A 34 3.98 -13.33 -26.05
CA VAL A 34 5.24 -13.88 -25.50
C VAL A 34 5.60 -13.19 -24.18
N LEU A 35 5.48 -11.86 -24.12
CA LEU A 35 5.73 -11.10 -22.86
C LEU A 35 4.75 -11.49 -21.77
N LYS A 36 3.45 -11.72 -22.08
CA LYS A 36 2.46 -12.20 -21.11
C LYS A 36 2.82 -13.59 -20.57
N VAL A 37 3.26 -14.50 -21.44
CA VAL A 37 3.70 -15.84 -21.03
C VAL A 37 4.91 -15.75 -20.12
N ILE A 38 5.94 -14.99 -20.51
CA ILE A 38 7.14 -14.76 -19.68
C ILE A 38 6.73 -14.16 -18.33
N TRP A 39 5.86 -13.15 -18.34
CA TRP A 39 5.35 -12.53 -17.11
C TRP A 39 4.62 -13.53 -16.21
N GLY A 40 3.76 -14.38 -16.81
CA GLY A 40 3.06 -15.44 -16.07
C GLY A 40 4.02 -16.42 -15.36
N ILE A 41 5.14 -16.75 -16.00
CA ILE A 41 6.18 -17.62 -15.42
C ILE A 41 6.97 -16.89 -14.32
N VAL A 42 7.29 -15.62 -14.51
CA VAL A 42 8.10 -14.82 -13.57
C VAL A 42 7.29 -14.32 -12.38
N PHE A 43 6.01 -14.07 -12.57
CA PHE A 43 5.13 -13.47 -11.57
C PHE A 43 5.15 -14.18 -10.19
N PRO A 44 5.07 -15.53 -10.08
CA PRO A 44 5.16 -16.20 -8.77
C PRO A 44 6.48 -15.92 -8.03
N PHE A 45 7.59 -15.77 -8.74
CA PHE A 45 8.89 -15.45 -8.14
C PHE A 45 8.97 -14.00 -7.68
N VAL A 46 8.40 -13.05 -8.44
CA VAL A 46 8.27 -11.65 -8.02
C VAL A 46 7.38 -11.55 -6.78
N LEU A 47 6.23 -12.24 -6.80
CA LEU A 47 5.33 -12.32 -5.66
C LEU A 47 6.02 -12.95 -4.44
N GLY A 48 6.76 -14.04 -4.63
CA GLY A 48 7.53 -14.70 -3.58
C GLY A 48 8.63 -13.80 -3.01
N GLY A 49 9.30 -13.02 -3.85
CA GLY A 49 10.25 -11.98 -3.42
C GLY A 49 9.59 -10.91 -2.57
N ALA A 50 8.41 -10.44 -2.96
CA ALA A 50 7.63 -9.47 -2.20
C ALA A 50 7.18 -10.06 -0.84
N ILE A 51 6.66 -11.30 -0.82
CA ILE A 51 6.31 -12.01 0.42
C ILE A 51 7.55 -12.16 1.33
N ALA A 52 8.69 -12.59 0.77
CA ALA A 52 9.93 -12.69 1.52
C ALA A 52 10.35 -11.35 2.13
N PHE A 53 10.23 -10.27 1.37
CA PHE A 53 10.57 -8.93 1.81
C PHE A 53 9.68 -8.48 2.99
N VAL A 54 8.36 -8.59 2.85
CA VAL A 54 7.39 -8.23 3.89
C VAL A 54 7.60 -9.08 5.15
N THR A 55 7.74 -10.40 4.98
CA THR A 55 7.94 -11.35 6.07
C THR A 55 9.30 -11.17 6.78
N ASN A 56 10.32 -10.68 6.06
CA ASN A 56 11.63 -10.43 6.65
C ASN A 56 11.62 -9.31 7.71
N VAL A 57 10.68 -8.38 7.66
CA VAL A 57 10.56 -7.28 8.62
C VAL A 57 10.27 -7.82 10.03
N PRO A 58 9.13 -8.50 10.30
CA PRO A 58 8.85 -9.09 11.61
C PRO A 58 9.84 -10.20 11.97
N MET A 59 10.30 -11.01 11.00
CA MET A 59 11.29 -12.05 11.23
C MET A 59 12.61 -11.48 11.77
N SER A 60 13.11 -10.39 11.18
CA SER A 60 14.35 -9.75 11.62
C SER A 60 14.21 -9.10 12.99
N PHE A 61 13.03 -8.59 13.32
CA PHE A 61 12.72 -8.07 14.66
C PHE A 61 12.75 -9.19 15.70
N LEU A 62 12.08 -10.31 15.42
CA LEU A 62 12.08 -11.49 16.31
C LEU A 62 13.49 -12.09 16.46
N GLU A 63 14.23 -12.23 15.33
CA GLU A 63 15.60 -12.74 15.34
C GLU A 63 16.52 -11.90 16.25
N LYS A 64 16.44 -10.57 16.13
CA LYS A 64 17.24 -9.66 16.96
C LYS A 64 16.80 -9.66 18.43
N LYS A 65 15.50 -9.66 18.71
CA LYS A 65 14.97 -9.53 20.08
C LYS A 65 15.11 -10.83 20.87
N ILE A 66 14.84 -11.99 20.24
CA ILE A 66 14.87 -13.29 20.91
C ILE A 66 16.28 -13.88 20.94
N PHE A 67 16.99 -13.82 19.82
CA PHE A 67 18.27 -14.53 19.66
C PHE A 67 19.49 -13.60 19.64
N GLY A 68 19.32 -12.26 19.68
CA GLY A 68 20.39 -11.30 19.46
C GLY A 68 21.57 -11.42 20.44
N ARG A 69 21.31 -11.79 21.71
CA ARG A 69 22.36 -12.06 22.70
C ARG A 69 22.91 -13.47 22.61
N ALA A 70 22.04 -14.46 22.46
CA ALA A 70 22.40 -15.88 22.43
C ALA A 70 23.15 -16.30 21.16
N LYS A 71 22.94 -15.60 20.02
CA LYS A 71 23.62 -15.82 18.75
C LYS A 71 25.12 -15.57 18.81
N LYS A 72 25.59 -14.70 19.73
CA LYS A 72 27.02 -14.41 19.92
C LYS A 72 27.77 -15.48 20.68
N GLU A 73 27.07 -16.31 21.45
CA GLU A 73 27.68 -17.26 22.40
C GLU A 73 27.62 -18.72 21.91
N ASN A 74 26.68 -19.07 21.02
CA ASN A 74 26.45 -20.49 20.69
C ASN A 74 26.18 -20.69 19.18
N LYS A 75 27.05 -21.45 18.49
CA LYS A 75 26.95 -21.82 17.05
C LYS A 75 25.66 -22.59 16.71
N ILE A 76 25.09 -23.34 17.68
CA ILE A 76 23.83 -24.09 17.49
C ILE A 76 22.67 -23.12 17.45
N VAL A 77 22.68 -22.10 18.34
CA VAL A 77 21.66 -21.04 18.36
C VAL A 77 21.72 -20.21 17.08
N GLU A 78 22.90 -19.94 16.56
CA GLU A 78 23.08 -19.24 15.28
C GLU A 78 22.41 -19.96 14.10
N LYS A 79 22.53 -21.29 14.01
CA LYS A 79 21.91 -22.10 12.97
C LYS A 79 20.39 -22.26 13.14
N LEU A 80 19.88 -22.32 14.36
CA LEU A 80 18.47 -22.52 14.68
C LEU A 80 17.67 -21.22 14.78
N ALA A 81 18.33 -20.09 15.04
CA ALA A 81 17.65 -18.79 15.19
C ALA A 81 16.79 -18.41 13.99
N ARG A 82 17.25 -18.66 12.76
CA ARG A 82 16.52 -18.35 11.54
C ARG A 82 15.30 -19.22 11.30
N PRO A 83 15.41 -20.56 11.25
CA PRO A 83 14.23 -21.41 11.04
C PRO A 83 13.20 -21.17 12.14
N ILE A 84 13.61 -20.99 13.39
CA ILE A 84 12.67 -20.71 14.49
C ILE A 84 12.02 -19.32 14.31
N SER A 85 12.78 -18.28 14.00
CA SER A 85 12.21 -16.93 13.75
C SER A 85 11.28 -16.92 12.56
N LEU A 86 11.60 -17.63 11.47
CA LEU A 86 10.72 -17.77 10.32
C LEU A 86 9.43 -18.51 10.69
N PHE A 87 9.55 -19.66 11.37
CA PHE A 87 8.40 -20.43 11.84
C PHE A 87 7.48 -19.58 12.73
N LEU A 88 8.07 -18.88 13.71
CA LEU A 88 7.31 -18.00 14.60
C LEU A 88 6.62 -16.85 13.86
N THR A 89 7.28 -16.29 12.85
CA THR A 89 6.70 -15.23 12.00
C THR A 89 5.54 -15.76 11.17
N ILE A 90 5.67 -16.96 10.60
CA ILE A 90 4.58 -17.62 9.85
C ILE A 90 3.41 -17.92 10.77
N VAL A 91 3.67 -18.49 11.95
CA VAL A 91 2.63 -18.78 12.96
C VAL A 91 1.93 -17.49 13.38
N PHE A 92 2.67 -16.40 13.59
CA PHE A 92 2.09 -15.11 13.89
C PHE A 92 1.21 -14.58 12.74
N ALA A 93 1.70 -14.63 11.50
CA ALA A 93 0.94 -14.19 10.33
C ALA A 93 -0.35 -15.03 10.12
N VAL A 94 -0.23 -16.35 10.23
CA VAL A 94 -1.39 -17.25 10.18
C VAL A 94 -2.35 -16.98 11.34
N GLY A 95 -1.83 -16.74 12.55
CA GLY A 95 -2.63 -16.38 13.72
C GLY A 95 -3.46 -15.10 13.51
N VAL A 96 -2.86 -14.08 12.90
CA VAL A 96 -3.57 -12.84 12.52
C VAL A 96 -4.67 -13.13 11.48
N ILE A 97 -4.37 -13.92 10.45
CA ILE A 97 -5.36 -14.31 9.43
C ILE A 97 -6.51 -15.10 10.07
N VAL A 98 -6.22 -16.06 10.93
CA VAL A 98 -7.21 -16.85 11.66
C VAL A 98 -8.09 -15.97 12.55
N LEU A 99 -7.47 -15.03 13.29
CA LEU A 99 -8.20 -14.06 14.12
C LEU A 99 -9.18 -13.24 13.29
N VAL A 100 -8.75 -12.77 12.12
CA VAL A 100 -9.62 -12.03 11.19
C VAL A 100 -10.73 -12.91 10.62
N MET A 101 -10.37 -14.10 10.14
CA MET A 101 -11.35 -15.04 9.54
C MET A 101 -12.41 -15.47 10.54
N PHE A 102 -12.05 -15.76 11.77
CA PHE A 102 -12.97 -16.26 12.78
C PHE A 102 -13.55 -15.19 13.70
N GLY A 103 -12.84 -14.08 13.89
CA GLY A 103 -13.30 -12.96 14.72
C GLY A 103 -14.13 -11.93 13.95
N VAL A 104 -13.63 -11.53 12.78
CA VAL A 104 -14.18 -10.37 12.05
C VAL A 104 -15.22 -10.80 11.00
N ILE A 105 -14.90 -11.81 10.18
CA ILE A 105 -15.78 -12.20 9.07
C ILE A 105 -17.16 -12.68 9.56
N PRO A 106 -17.30 -13.55 10.57
CA PRO A 106 -18.61 -13.93 11.06
C PRO A 106 -19.41 -12.77 11.66
N GLN A 107 -18.70 -11.84 12.31
CA GLN A 107 -19.34 -10.64 12.87
C GLN A 107 -19.80 -9.71 11.75
N LEU A 108 -18.99 -9.51 10.69
CA LEU A 108 -19.38 -8.75 9.49
C LEU A 108 -20.60 -9.39 8.82
N THR A 109 -20.61 -10.71 8.64
CA THR A 109 -21.73 -11.42 8.00
C THR A 109 -23.03 -11.28 8.80
N ARG A 110 -22.95 -11.42 10.12
CA ARG A 110 -24.11 -11.21 11.01
C ARG A 110 -24.58 -9.76 10.95
N THR A 111 -23.65 -8.81 11.02
CA THR A 111 -23.97 -7.37 10.96
C THR A 111 -24.56 -7.00 9.61
N MET A 112 -24.03 -7.53 8.49
CA MET A 112 -24.63 -7.34 7.16
C MET A 112 -26.06 -7.88 7.08
N GLY A 113 -26.33 -9.06 7.63
CA GLY A 113 -27.67 -9.62 7.72
C GLY A 113 -28.62 -8.72 8.53
N THR A 114 -28.17 -8.27 9.69
CA THR A 114 -28.94 -7.32 10.55
C THR A 114 -29.13 -5.98 9.84
N LEU A 115 -28.11 -5.46 9.15
CA LEU A 115 -28.19 -4.20 8.38
C LEU A 115 -29.22 -4.29 7.24
N MET A 116 -29.25 -5.41 6.51
CA MET A 116 -30.25 -5.61 5.46
C MET A 116 -31.68 -5.58 6.01
N MET A 117 -31.93 -6.17 7.19
CA MET A 117 -33.20 -6.08 7.87
C MET A 117 -33.45 -4.65 8.40
N SER A 118 -32.45 -4.03 9.00
CA SER A 118 -32.57 -2.69 9.58
C SER A 118 -32.73 -1.59 8.52
N ILE A 119 -32.22 -1.75 7.30
CA ILE A 119 -32.45 -0.80 6.20
C ILE A 119 -33.94 -0.71 5.88
N THR A 120 -34.65 -1.85 5.89
CA THR A 120 -36.10 -1.91 5.64
C THR A 120 -36.90 -1.14 6.71
N ASP A 121 -36.45 -1.19 7.97
CA ASP A 121 -37.10 -0.48 9.09
C ASP A 121 -36.64 0.98 9.21
N PHE A 122 -35.42 1.27 8.78
CA PHE A 122 -34.81 2.62 8.88
C PHE A 122 -35.40 3.62 7.88
N ILE A 123 -35.75 3.17 6.68
CA ILE A 123 -36.34 4.05 5.65
C ILE A 123 -37.60 4.72 6.11
N PRO A 124 -38.61 4.02 6.70
CA PRO A 124 -39.81 4.67 7.26
C PRO A 124 -39.48 5.61 8.41
N GLN A 125 -38.51 5.26 9.28
CA GLN A 125 -38.03 6.12 10.35
C GLN A 125 -37.36 7.40 9.83
N MET A 126 -36.53 7.29 8.83
CA MET A 126 -35.88 8.44 8.18
C MET A 126 -36.93 9.34 7.54
N GLN A 127 -37.91 8.77 6.85
CA GLN A 127 -39.05 9.54 6.28
C GLN A 127 -39.84 10.26 7.36
N SER A 128 -40.08 9.62 8.51
CA SER A 128 -40.78 10.25 9.63
C SER A 128 -39.97 11.41 10.22
N TRP A 129 -38.66 11.24 10.37
CA TRP A 129 -37.76 12.32 10.84
C TRP A 129 -37.68 13.49 9.86
N ILE A 130 -37.58 13.23 8.58
CA ILE A 130 -37.57 14.30 7.57
C ILE A 130 -38.90 15.04 7.57
N ARG A 131 -40.02 14.34 7.73
CA ARG A 131 -41.34 14.97 7.88
C ARG A 131 -41.45 15.85 9.13
N GLU A 132 -40.92 15.40 10.25
CA GLU A 132 -40.90 16.13 11.51
C GLU A 132 -39.97 17.36 11.46
N PHE A 133 -38.79 17.26 10.84
CA PHE A 133 -37.83 18.36 10.64
C PHE A 133 -38.27 19.35 9.55
N SER A 134 -38.97 18.89 8.55
CA SER A 134 -39.36 19.69 7.38
C SER A 134 -40.44 20.73 7.63
N HIS A 135 -41.06 20.78 8.82
CA HIS A 135 -42.08 21.74 9.17
C HIS A 135 -43.02 22.07 8.00
N ASN A 136 -43.58 21.08 7.33
CA ASN A 136 -44.56 21.21 6.26
C ASN A 136 -44.08 21.86 4.94
N ASN A 137 -42.80 21.77 4.63
CA ASN A 137 -42.24 22.25 3.36
C ASN A 137 -42.61 21.28 2.23
N GLN A 138 -43.60 21.65 1.40
CA GLN A 138 -44.24 20.80 0.36
C GLN A 138 -43.23 20.30 -0.71
N GLU A 139 -42.12 21.01 -0.98
CA GLU A 139 -41.12 20.60 -1.93
C GLU A 139 -40.26 19.44 -1.39
N ILE A 140 -39.91 19.48 -0.11
CA ILE A 140 -39.15 18.40 0.53
C ILE A 140 -40.00 17.14 0.65
N MET A 141 -41.30 17.29 0.96
CA MET A 141 -42.24 16.16 0.98
C MET A 141 -42.38 15.47 -0.36
N LYS A 142 -42.43 16.19 -1.47
CA LYS A 142 -42.47 15.61 -2.83
C LYS A 142 -41.20 14.86 -3.17
N LEU A 143 -40.01 15.32 -2.74
CA LEU A 143 -38.78 14.64 -2.92
C LEU A 143 -38.69 13.35 -2.09
N VAL A 144 -39.16 13.36 -0.86
CA VAL A 144 -39.22 12.17 0.02
C VAL A 144 -40.15 11.08 -0.52
N ASP A 145 -41.33 11.50 -1.03
CA ASP A 145 -42.30 10.57 -1.61
C ASP A 145 -41.87 10.03 -3.01
N GLN A 146 -41.02 10.78 -3.72
CA GLN A 146 -40.42 10.34 -4.98
C GLN A 146 -39.29 9.33 -4.79
N VAL A 147 -38.63 9.30 -3.62
CA VAL A 147 -37.63 8.27 -3.27
C VAL A 147 -38.37 7.00 -2.83
N GLN A 148 -39.05 6.35 -3.78
CA GLN A 148 -39.46 4.95 -3.62
C GLN A 148 -38.25 4.07 -3.61
N PHE A 149 -37.62 3.94 -2.44
CA PHE A 149 -36.55 2.98 -2.24
C PHE A 149 -37.16 1.58 -2.32
N ASN A 150 -36.91 0.90 -3.43
CA ASN A 150 -37.34 -0.48 -3.58
C ASN A 150 -36.30 -1.38 -2.87
N PRO A 151 -36.63 -1.94 -1.69
CA PRO A 151 -35.69 -2.78 -0.92
C PRO A 151 -35.13 -3.93 -1.75
N ASP A 152 -35.96 -4.51 -2.64
CA ASP A 152 -35.56 -5.61 -3.53
C ASP A 152 -34.48 -5.16 -4.55
N GLN A 153 -34.53 -3.93 -5.01
CA GLN A 153 -33.49 -3.39 -5.90
C GLN A 153 -32.19 -3.09 -5.14
N ALA A 154 -32.25 -2.57 -3.92
CA ALA A 154 -31.09 -2.33 -3.08
C ALA A 154 -30.42 -3.65 -2.67
N ILE A 155 -31.22 -4.65 -2.32
CA ILE A 155 -30.76 -6.01 -2.02
C ILE A 155 -30.11 -6.64 -3.28
N LYS A 156 -30.75 -6.53 -4.44
CA LYS A 156 -30.21 -7.00 -5.72
C LYS A 156 -28.93 -6.24 -6.11
N TRP A 157 -28.86 -4.93 -5.86
CA TRP A 157 -27.67 -4.12 -6.11
C TRP A 157 -26.54 -4.49 -5.12
N GLY A 158 -26.81 -4.65 -3.84
CA GLY A 158 -25.86 -5.13 -2.84
C GLY A 158 -25.40 -6.55 -3.13
N ILE A 159 -26.29 -7.45 -3.51
CA ILE A 159 -25.97 -8.81 -3.98
C ILE A 159 -25.19 -8.75 -5.30
N SER A 160 -25.48 -7.81 -6.21
CA SER A 160 -24.74 -7.66 -7.46
C SER A 160 -23.34 -7.07 -7.25
N LEU A 161 -23.15 -6.20 -6.27
CA LEU A 161 -21.81 -5.71 -5.86
C LEU A 161 -20.97 -6.82 -5.22
N LEU A 162 -21.61 -7.67 -4.39
CA LEU A 162 -20.99 -8.86 -3.82
C LEU A 162 -20.99 -10.04 -4.79
N GLY A 163 -21.91 -10.05 -5.75
CA GLY A 163 -22.31 -11.19 -6.57
C GLY A 163 -22.14 -11.03 -8.07
N ASN A 164 -21.38 -10.03 -8.57
CA ASN A 164 -20.86 -10.14 -9.94
C ASN A 164 -19.96 -11.38 -10.13
N GLY A 165 -19.73 -12.14 -9.03
CA GLY A 165 -19.22 -13.50 -9.03
C GLY A 165 -20.29 -14.61 -9.05
N ALA A 166 -21.56 -14.35 -8.72
CA ALA A 166 -22.57 -15.40 -8.49
C ALA A 166 -23.62 -15.59 -9.61
N GLY A 167 -23.77 -14.61 -10.52
CA GLY A 167 -24.83 -14.62 -11.56
C GLY A 167 -24.63 -15.58 -12.74
N ASN A 168 -23.43 -16.15 -12.91
CA ASN A 168 -23.12 -17.14 -13.95
C ASN A 168 -22.57 -18.45 -13.36
N MET A 169 -23.15 -18.91 -12.27
CA MET A 169 -22.61 -20.03 -11.47
C MET A 169 -22.38 -21.34 -12.24
N MET A 170 -23.07 -21.61 -13.31
CA MET A 170 -22.97 -22.92 -13.98
C MET A 170 -21.80 -23.01 -14.98
N ASN A 171 -21.49 -21.93 -15.70
CA ASN A 171 -20.34 -21.88 -16.61
C ASN A 171 -19.08 -21.28 -15.93
N THR A 172 -19.27 -20.52 -14.84
CA THR A 172 -18.20 -19.86 -14.08
C THR A 172 -17.57 -20.82 -13.07
N THR A 173 -18.27 -21.87 -12.63
CA THR A 173 -17.75 -22.80 -11.62
C THR A 173 -16.51 -23.55 -12.13
N MET A 174 -16.49 -23.97 -13.39
CA MET A 174 -15.34 -24.68 -13.98
C MET A 174 -14.14 -23.75 -14.20
N SER A 175 -14.39 -22.51 -14.66
CA SER A 175 -13.35 -21.48 -14.82
C SER A 175 -12.91 -20.90 -13.47
N ALA A 176 -13.81 -20.76 -12.51
CA ALA A 176 -13.48 -20.30 -11.15
C ALA A 176 -12.65 -21.35 -10.40
N VAL A 177 -13.00 -22.63 -10.50
CA VAL A 177 -12.18 -23.72 -9.93
C VAL A 177 -10.79 -23.73 -10.56
N GLY A 178 -10.69 -23.59 -11.89
CA GLY A 178 -9.40 -23.48 -12.57
C GLY A 178 -8.58 -22.26 -12.13
N SER A 179 -9.23 -21.11 -11.95
CA SER A 179 -8.58 -19.89 -11.45
C SER A 179 -8.15 -20.00 -9.99
N ILE A 180 -8.95 -20.63 -9.15
CA ILE A 180 -8.58 -20.88 -7.74
C ILE A 180 -7.41 -21.86 -7.67
N VAL A 181 -7.45 -22.96 -8.41
CA VAL A 181 -6.37 -23.95 -8.43
C VAL A 181 -5.06 -23.32 -8.95
N SER A 182 -5.11 -22.56 -10.02
CA SER A 182 -3.93 -21.86 -10.55
C SER A 182 -3.42 -20.78 -9.59
N GLY A 183 -4.30 -20.05 -8.92
CA GLY A 183 -3.96 -19.06 -7.90
C GLY A 183 -3.31 -19.70 -6.68
N VAL A 184 -3.85 -20.82 -6.19
CA VAL A 184 -3.28 -21.59 -5.07
C VAL A 184 -1.91 -22.18 -5.45
N ALA A 185 -1.78 -22.73 -6.65
CA ALA A 185 -0.48 -23.22 -7.15
C ALA A 185 0.55 -22.11 -7.23
N ALA A 186 0.20 -20.95 -7.84
CA ALA A 186 1.08 -19.79 -7.92
C ALA A 186 1.47 -19.26 -6.53
N PHE A 187 0.52 -19.22 -5.59
CA PHE A 187 0.80 -18.82 -4.20
C PHE A 187 1.74 -19.80 -3.51
N PHE A 188 1.53 -21.12 -3.71
CA PHE A 188 2.40 -22.14 -3.11
C PHE A 188 3.84 -22.03 -3.62
N VAL A 189 4.02 -21.84 -4.93
CA VAL A 189 5.34 -21.58 -5.54
C VAL A 189 5.96 -20.30 -4.98
N ALA A 190 5.18 -19.20 -4.93
CA ALA A 190 5.63 -17.92 -4.39
C ALA A 190 6.05 -18.03 -2.92
N PHE A 191 5.23 -18.70 -2.10
CA PHE A 191 5.50 -18.90 -0.67
C PHE A 191 6.75 -19.78 -0.45
N SER A 192 6.87 -20.89 -1.18
CA SER A 192 8.06 -21.74 -1.14
C SER A 192 9.31 -20.95 -1.52
N PHE A 193 9.26 -20.18 -2.61
CA PHE A 193 10.35 -19.31 -3.02
C PHE A 193 10.69 -18.27 -1.93
N ALA A 194 9.68 -17.65 -1.32
CA ALA A 194 9.88 -16.71 -0.21
C ALA A 194 10.63 -17.37 0.96
N CYS A 195 10.24 -18.58 1.36
CA CYS A 195 10.95 -19.33 2.39
C CYS A 195 12.42 -19.58 2.02
N TYR A 196 12.70 -20.03 0.78
CA TYR A 196 14.07 -20.24 0.32
C TYR A 196 14.90 -18.96 0.34
N VAL A 197 14.34 -17.84 -0.13
CA VAL A 197 15.00 -16.53 -0.09
C VAL A 197 15.32 -16.12 1.34
N LEU A 198 14.40 -16.29 2.28
CA LEU A 198 14.59 -15.94 3.70
C LEU A 198 15.65 -16.82 4.36
N PHE A 199 15.66 -18.12 4.08
CA PHE A 199 16.69 -19.02 4.60
C PHE A 199 18.08 -18.70 4.07
N GLN A 200 18.20 -18.29 2.81
CA GLN A 200 19.49 -18.10 2.13
C GLN A 200 19.82 -16.62 1.88
N LYS A 201 19.16 -15.68 2.56
CA LYS A 201 19.30 -14.23 2.30
C LYS A 201 20.75 -13.73 2.30
N GLU A 202 21.60 -14.23 3.18
CA GLU A 202 23.00 -13.80 3.26
C GLU A 202 23.82 -14.38 2.10
N THR A 203 23.61 -15.65 1.77
CA THR A 203 24.28 -16.30 0.62
C THR A 203 23.91 -15.60 -0.67
N LEU A 204 22.60 -15.32 -0.88
CA LEU A 204 22.10 -14.59 -2.04
C LEU A 204 22.68 -13.16 -2.09
N GLN A 205 22.75 -12.47 -0.96
CA GLN A 205 23.34 -11.13 -0.89
C GLN A 205 24.82 -11.15 -1.33
N VAL A 206 25.60 -12.14 -0.87
CA VAL A 206 27.01 -12.29 -1.26
C VAL A 206 27.13 -12.63 -2.74
N GLN A 207 26.30 -13.52 -3.26
CA GLN A 207 26.29 -13.89 -4.68
C GLN A 207 25.97 -12.69 -5.56
N ILE A 208 24.92 -11.94 -5.24
CA ILE A 208 24.53 -10.73 -5.97
C ILE A 208 25.67 -9.69 -5.95
N ARG A 209 26.29 -9.48 -4.80
CA ARG A 209 27.47 -8.60 -4.70
C ARG A 209 28.60 -9.02 -5.61
N LYS A 210 28.94 -10.33 -5.62
CA LYS A 210 29.97 -10.85 -6.49
C LYS A 210 29.68 -10.62 -7.97
N VAL A 211 28.42 -10.81 -8.40
CA VAL A 211 27.99 -10.54 -9.77
C VAL A 211 28.18 -9.05 -10.12
N PHE A 212 27.76 -8.13 -9.27
CA PHE A 212 27.93 -6.69 -9.56
C PHE A 212 29.40 -6.30 -9.64
N PHE A 213 30.25 -6.77 -8.74
CA PHE A 213 31.68 -6.49 -8.79
C PHE A 213 32.41 -7.16 -9.95
N ALA A 214 31.88 -8.28 -10.49
CA ALA A 214 32.44 -8.93 -11.65
C ALA A 214 32.17 -8.20 -12.98
N PHE A 215 30.98 -7.59 -13.11
CA PHE A 215 30.55 -6.97 -14.36
C PHE A 215 30.59 -5.43 -14.38
N LEU A 216 30.66 -4.78 -13.21
CA LEU A 216 30.68 -3.33 -13.09
C LEU A 216 32.01 -2.84 -12.49
N PRO A 217 32.53 -1.67 -12.92
CA PRO A 217 33.63 -0.98 -12.23
C PRO A 217 33.28 -0.77 -10.75
N LYS A 218 34.26 -0.90 -9.86
CA LYS A 218 34.10 -0.86 -8.41
C LYS A 218 33.27 0.36 -7.95
N GLU A 219 33.57 1.53 -8.46
CA GLU A 219 32.87 2.78 -8.11
C GLU A 219 31.37 2.71 -8.43
N LYS A 220 30.99 2.20 -9.63
CA LYS A 220 29.59 2.06 -10.04
C LYS A 220 28.89 0.97 -9.26
N ALA A 221 29.57 -0.15 -8.96
CA ALA A 221 29.04 -1.23 -8.15
C ALA A 221 28.75 -0.75 -6.71
N ASP A 222 29.64 0.02 -6.11
CA ASP A 222 29.46 0.57 -4.74
C ASP A 222 28.27 1.54 -4.69
N VAL A 223 28.14 2.45 -5.68
CA VAL A 223 26.97 3.36 -5.76
C VAL A 223 25.67 2.58 -5.91
N PHE A 224 25.64 1.60 -6.80
CA PHE A 224 24.45 0.77 -7.00
C PHE A 224 24.05 0.01 -5.74
N LEU A 225 25.02 -0.63 -5.06
CA LEU A 225 24.77 -1.35 -3.81
C LEU A 225 24.31 -0.40 -2.67
N LYS A 226 24.82 0.85 -2.64
CA LYS A 226 24.37 1.87 -1.71
C LYS A 226 22.88 2.20 -1.94
N VAL A 227 22.48 2.39 -3.21
CA VAL A 227 21.07 2.63 -3.57
C VAL A 227 20.19 1.45 -3.22
N CYS A 228 20.60 0.22 -3.51
CA CYS A 228 19.87 -1.00 -3.13
C CYS A 228 19.70 -1.11 -1.59
N SER A 229 20.76 -0.80 -0.85
CA SER A 229 20.70 -0.79 0.62
C SER A 229 19.76 0.28 1.16
N LEU A 230 19.79 1.49 0.58
CA LEU A 230 18.86 2.57 0.89
C LEU A 230 17.42 2.14 0.61
N THR A 231 17.16 1.60 -0.58
CA THR A 231 15.84 1.10 -0.98
C THR A 231 15.33 0.07 0.03
N TYR A 232 16.13 -0.94 0.34
CA TYR A 232 15.76 -1.96 1.32
C TYR A 232 15.38 -1.35 2.68
N ARG A 233 16.20 -0.42 3.21
CA ARG A 233 15.95 0.21 4.50
C ARG A 233 14.69 1.06 4.50
N THR A 234 14.50 1.88 3.46
CA THR A 234 13.32 2.75 3.34
C THR A 234 12.04 1.93 3.26
N PHE A 235 12.00 0.90 2.42
CA PHE A 235 10.84 0.01 2.34
C PHE A 235 10.59 -0.76 3.63
N ALA A 236 11.62 -1.33 4.25
CA ALA A 236 11.48 -2.10 5.48
C ALA A 236 10.99 -1.23 6.65
N ASN A 237 11.55 -0.02 6.79
CA ASN A 237 11.14 0.91 7.84
C ASN A 237 9.71 1.41 7.62
N PHE A 238 9.34 1.75 6.37
CA PHE A 238 7.99 2.17 6.03
C PHE A 238 6.96 1.08 6.34
N LEU A 239 7.20 -0.15 5.89
CA LEU A 239 6.28 -1.27 6.18
C LEU A 239 6.19 -1.59 7.67
N ALA A 240 7.32 -1.56 8.38
CA ALA A 240 7.31 -1.76 9.82
C ALA A 240 6.52 -0.67 10.54
N GLY A 241 6.74 0.60 10.15
CA GLY A 241 6.00 1.75 10.68
C GLY A 241 4.50 1.64 10.42
N GLN A 242 4.11 1.33 9.17
CA GLN A 242 2.71 1.21 8.78
C GLN A 242 1.99 0.07 9.52
N CYS A 243 2.65 -1.09 9.68
CA CYS A 243 2.09 -2.19 10.46
C CYS A 243 1.96 -1.83 11.95
N LEU A 244 2.95 -1.15 12.51
CA LEU A 244 2.92 -0.74 13.92
C LEU A 244 1.84 0.31 14.17
N GLU A 245 1.71 1.30 13.28
CA GLU A 245 0.65 2.31 13.30
C GLU A 245 -0.73 1.65 13.25
N ALA A 246 -0.95 0.73 12.32
CA ALA A 246 -2.22 0.01 12.19
C ALA A 246 -2.61 -0.71 13.48
N VAL A 247 -1.66 -1.38 14.14
CA VAL A 247 -1.90 -2.08 15.42
C VAL A 247 -2.21 -1.09 16.54
N ILE A 248 -1.45 0.01 16.64
CA ILE A 248 -1.67 1.03 17.68
C ILE A 248 -3.03 1.68 17.48
N LEU A 249 -3.34 2.13 16.26
CA LEU A 249 -4.59 2.81 15.93
C LEU A 249 -5.79 1.91 16.18
N GLY A 250 -5.77 0.69 15.63
CA GLY A 250 -6.84 -0.28 15.85
C GLY A 250 -7.04 -0.63 17.32
N GLY A 251 -5.95 -0.86 18.06
CA GLY A 251 -5.99 -1.12 19.50
C GLY A 251 -6.58 0.06 20.28
N MET A 252 -6.18 1.29 19.95
CA MET A 252 -6.71 2.51 20.56
C MET A 252 -8.22 2.66 20.32
N PHE A 253 -8.68 2.39 19.10
CA PHE A 253 -10.13 2.41 18.81
C PHE A 253 -10.87 1.30 19.57
N VAL A 254 -10.37 0.06 19.59
CA VAL A 254 -10.99 -1.02 20.38
C VAL A 254 -11.15 -0.62 21.83
N VAL A 255 -10.11 -0.09 22.46
CA VAL A 255 -10.12 0.29 23.88
C VAL A 255 -11.11 1.41 24.15
N ILE A 256 -11.03 2.49 23.39
CA ILE A 256 -11.86 3.68 23.63
C ILE A 256 -13.34 3.41 23.34
N LEU A 257 -13.66 2.74 22.21
CA LEU A 257 -15.04 2.38 21.89
C LEU A 257 -15.62 1.38 22.89
N SER A 258 -14.80 0.47 23.44
CA SER A 258 -15.23 -0.46 24.50
C SER A 258 -15.51 0.27 25.82
N ILE A 259 -14.67 1.24 26.22
CA ILE A 259 -14.88 2.07 27.40
C ILE A 259 -16.17 2.87 27.27
N LEU A 260 -16.44 3.44 26.10
CA LEU A 260 -17.66 4.17 25.78
C LEU A 260 -18.89 3.28 25.55
N ARG A 261 -18.72 1.94 25.68
CA ARG A 261 -19.76 0.93 25.44
C ARG A 261 -20.48 1.09 24.10
N MET A 262 -19.71 1.46 23.07
CA MET A 262 -20.25 1.57 21.72
C MET A 262 -20.46 0.18 21.08
N PRO A 263 -21.49 0.00 20.26
CA PRO A 263 -21.70 -1.24 19.53
C PRO A 263 -20.55 -1.48 18.56
N TYR A 264 -20.25 -2.75 18.30
CA TYR A 264 -19.24 -3.19 17.34
C TYR A 264 -17.80 -2.68 17.60
N ALA A 265 -17.43 -2.35 18.83
CA ALA A 265 -16.14 -1.77 19.19
C ALA A 265 -14.94 -2.59 18.64
N LEU A 266 -14.95 -3.92 18.82
CA LEU A 266 -13.92 -4.80 18.32
C LEU A 266 -13.89 -4.82 16.77
N LEU A 267 -15.05 -4.96 16.14
CA LEU A 267 -15.18 -4.99 14.69
C LEU A 267 -14.65 -3.71 14.06
N ILE A 268 -15.07 -2.55 14.59
CA ILE A 268 -14.66 -1.24 14.08
C ILE A 268 -13.17 -1.02 14.30
N GLY A 269 -12.63 -1.36 15.47
CA GLY A 269 -11.19 -1.22 15.73
C GLY A 269 -10.33 -2.10 14.83
N VAL A 270 -10.74 -3.35 14.60
CA VAL A 270 -10.04 -4.22 13.64
C VAL A 270 -10.19 -3.72 12.20
N LEU A 271 -11.38 -3.26 11.81
CA LEU A 271 -11.60 -2.66 10.49
C LEU A 271 -10.67 -1.45 10.29
N ILE A 272 -10.59 -0.55 11.28
CA ILE A 272 -9.70 0.61 11.23
C ILE A 272 -8.24 0.18 11.15
N ALA A 273 -7.81 -0.84 11.90
CA ALA A 273 -6.46 -1.38 11.79
C ALA A 273 -6.13 -1.85 10.37
N PHE A 274 -7.04 -2.56 9.71
CA PHE A 274 -6.84 -3.00 8.33
C PHE A 274 -6.90 -1.86 7.32
N THR A 275 -7.86 -0.95 7.47
CA THR A 275 -7.97 0.18 6.55
C THR A 275 -6.83 1.17 6.71
N ALA A 276 -6.28 1.36 7.91
CA ALA A 276 -5.11 2.18 8.18
C ALA A 276 -3.86 1.75 7.39
N LEU A 277 -3.78 0.49 6.97
CA LEU A 277 -2.71 0.05 6.04
C LEU A 277 -2.77 0.78 4.68
N ILE A 278 -3.90 1.39 4.33
CA ILE A 278 -4.06 2.21 3.12
C ILE A 278 -3.83 3.67 3.50
N PRO A 279 -2.65 4.25 3.18
CA PRO A 279 -2.32 5.60 3.60
C PRO A 279 -3.38 6.63 3.15
N ILE A 280 -3.74 7.54 4.02
CA ILE A 280 -4.74 8.60 3.80
C ILE A 280 -6.18 8.05 3.69
N PHE A 281 -6.44 7.10 2.79
CA PHE A 281 -7.78 6.59 2.53
C PHE A 281 -8.32 5.69 3.66
N GLY A 282 -7.45 5.04 4.41
CA GLY A 282 -7.82 4.12 5.47
C GLY A 282 -8.69 4.75 6.54
N ALA A 283 -8.33 5.95 6.98
CA ALA A 283 -9.08 6.72 7.95
C ALA A 283 -10.51 7.04 7.47
N PHE A 284 -10.65 7.50 6.21
CA PHE A 284 -11.97 7.81 5.64
C PHE A 284 -12.87 6.58 5.53
N ILE A 285 -12.31 5.45 5.07
CA ILE A 285 -13.05 4.19 4.97
C ILE A 285 -13.47 3.72 6.36
N GLY A 286 -12.56 3.73 7.34
CA GLY A 286 -12.83 3.34 8.71
C GLY A 286 -13.90 4.22 9.36
N CYS A 287 -13.83 5.54 9.16
CA CYS A 287 -14.83 6.49 9.65
C CYS A 287 -16.22 6.25 9.01
N ALA A 288 -16.27 6.16 7.68
CA ALA A 288 -17.52 5.99 6.96
C ALA A 288 -18.24 4.70 7.36
N VAL A 289 -17.52 3.57 7.34
CA VAL A 289 -18.09 2.27 7.68
C VAL A 289 -18.43 2.20 9.17
N GLY A 290 -17.54 2.67 10.06
CA GLY A 290 -17.77 2.69 11.50
C GLY A 290 -18.98 3.55 11.89
N SER A 291 -19.06 4.77 11.33
CA SER A 291 -20.21 5.66 11.54
C SER A 291 -21.51 5.04 11.08
N PHE A 292 -21.50 4.42 9.90
CA PHE A 292 -22.68 3.76 9.34
C PHE A 292 -23.14 2.58 10.22
N LEU A 293 -22.22 1.73 10.67
CA LEU A 293 -22.53 0.58 11.53
C LEU A 293 -23.15 1.03 12.88
N ILE A 294 -22.59 2.06 13.51
CA ILE A 294 -23.11 2.57 14.79
C ILE A 294 -24.43 3.30 14.57
N PHE A 295 -24.56 4.07 13.48
CA PHE A 295 -25.76 4.82 13.16
C PHE A 295 -27.00 3.94 13.03
N MET A 296 -26.85 2.76 12.45
CA MET A 296 -27.93 1.78 12.31
C MET A 296 -28.43 1.22 13.65
N VAL A 297 -27.62 1.32 14.72
CA VAL A 297 -28.02 0.87 16.07
C VAL A 297 -28.48 2.03 16.90
N ASN A 298 -27.73 3.14 16.89
CA ASN A 298 -28.01 4.31 17.68
C ASN A 298 -27.44 5.60 17.04
N PRO A 299 -28.27 6.44 16.44
CA PRO A 299 -27.84 7.69 15.79
C PRO A 299 -27.07 8.65 16.70
N LYS A 300 -27.41 8.72 17.98
CA LYS A 300 -26.71 9.61 18.94
C LYS A 300 -25.31 9.12 19.20
N GLN A 301 -25.12 7.78 19.28
CA GLN A 301 -23.79 7.20 19.43
C GLN A 301 -22.94 7.33 18.14
N ALA A 302 -23.55 7.36 16.96
CA ALA A 302 -22.83 7.61 15.72
C ALA A 302 -22.24 9.03 15.68
N VAL A 303 -22.97 10.04 16.13
CA VAL A 303 -22.42 11.42 16.26
C VAL A 303 -21.25 11.43 17.26
N LEU A 304 -21.42 10.77 18.41
CA LEU A 304 -20.34 10.65 19.39
C LEU A 304 -19.13 9.92 18.81
N PHE A 305 -19.33 8.85 18.02
CA PHE A 305 -18.27 8.14 17.34
C PHE A 305 -17.48 9.03 16.39
N ILE A 306 -18.14 9.87 15.59
CA ILE A 306 -17.47 10.81 14.68
C ILE A 306 -16.59 11.77 15.48
N ILE A 307 -17.08 12.31 16.59
CA ILE A 307 -16.30 13.21 17.46
C ILE A 307 -15.07 12.46 18.01
N VAL A 308 -15.27 11.26 18.57
CA VAL A 308 -14.17 10.41 19.09
C VAL A 308 -13.19 10.08 17.98
N PHE A 309 -13.68 9.73 16.79
CA PHE A 309 -12.85 9.44 15.64
C PHE A 309 -11.96 10.63 15.26
N LEU A 310 -12.51 11.83 15.17
CA LEU A 310 -11.74 13.05 14.87
C LEU A 310 -10.68 13.35 15.92
N VAL A 311 -11.01 13.17 17.21
CA VAL A 311 -10.02 13.34 18.29
C VAL A 311 -8.89 12.32 18.19
N LEU A 312 -9.21 11.05 17.93
CA LEU A 312 -8.22 10.00 17.80
C LEU A 312 -7.34 10.18 16.55
N GLN A 313 -7.95 10.64 15.44
CA GLN A 313 -7.18 11.00 14.24
C GLN A 313 -6.24 12.19 14.49
N GLN A 314 -6.65 13.16 15.31
CA GLN A 314 -5.78 14.27 15.68
C GLN A 314 -4.59 13.80 16.54
N ILE A 315 -4.81 12.85 17.44
CA ILE A 315 -3.74 12.22 18.24
C ILE A 315 -2.82 11.40 17.34
N GLU A 316 -3.39 10.62 16.43
CA GLU A 316 -2.64 9.83 15.45
C GLU A 316 -1.76 10.73 14.58
N GLY A 317 -2.33 11.74 13.91
CA GLY A 317 -1.61 12.59 12.96
C GLY A 317 -0.54 13.47 13.60
N ASN A 318 -0.73 13.93 14.85
CA ASN A 318 0.21 14.82 15.52
C ASN A 318 1.22 14.09 16.42
N LEU A 319 0.87 12.93 16.96
CA LEU A 319 1.71 12.23 17.94
C LEU A 319 2.21 10.88 17.41
N ILE A 320 1.31 10.02 16.91
CA ILE A 320 1.66 8.64 16.55
C ILE A 320 2.37 8.60 15.20
N TYR A 321 1.76 9.16 14.17
CA TYR A 321 2.29 9.12 12.81
C TYR A 321 3.71 9.68 12.68
N PRO A 322 4.05 10.88 13.22
CA PRO A 322 5.41 11.40 13.13
C PRO A 322 6.47 10.50 13.76
N HIS A 323 6.14 9.87 14.90
CA HIS A 323 7.09 9.02 15.62
C HIS A 323 7.21 7.61 15.04
N VAL A 324 6.15 7.07 14.42
CA VAL A 324 6.11 5.68 13.96
C VAL A 324 6.47 5.57 12.48
N VAL A 325 5.94 6.45 11.64
CA VAL A 325 6.08 6.41 10.18
C VAL A 325 6.90 7.58 9.65
N GLY A 326 6.71 8.78 10.19
CA GLY A 326 7.21 10.03 9.62
C GLY A 326 8.72 10.09 9.40
N GLU A 327 9.53 9.67 10.39
CA GLU A 327 11.00 9.63 10.26
C GLU A 327 11.49 8.57 9.28
N SER A 328 10.68 7.55 9.02
CA SER A 328 11.06 6.40 8.19
C SER A 328 11.07 6.71 6.69
N VAL A 329 10.30 7.72 6.25
CA VAL A 329 10.10 8.02 4.82
C VAL A 329 10.92 9.24 4.38
N GLY A 330 11.12 10.23 5.25
CA GLY A 330 11.92 11.44 4.95
C GLY A 330 11.43 12.26 3.75
N LEU A 331 10.14 12.10 3.37
CA LEU A 331 9.50 12.83 2.27
C LEU A 331 8.67 14.00 2.80
N PRO A 332 8.73 15.17 2.17
CA PRO A 332 7.72 16.21 2.37
C PRO A 332 6.31 15.71 2.02
N SER A 333 5.28 16.15 2.76
CA SER A 333 3.89 15.66 2.65
C SER A 333 3.32 15.76 1.22
N ILE A 334 3.71 16.78 0.46
CA ILE A 334 3.27 16.93 -0.95
C ILE A 334 3.70 15.76 -1.84
N TRP A 335 4.91 15.23 -1.61
CA TRP A 335 5.42 14.09 -2.36
C TRP A 335 4.77 12.77 -1.92
N VAL A 336 4.36 12.68 -0.64
CA VAL A 336 3.56 11.55 -0.16
C VAL A 336 2.20 11.53 -0.87
N LEU A 337 1.53 12.68 -0.97
CA LEU A 337 0.26 12.81 -1.70
C LEU A 337 0.42 12.42 -3.18
N ALA A 338 1.49 12.90 -3.83
CA ALA A 338 1.80 12.53 -5.21
C ALA A 338 2.03 11.02 -5.36
N ALA A 339 2.81 10.40 -4.46
CA ALA A 339 3.08 8.97 -4.47
C ALA A 339 1.79 8.14 -4.33
N VAL A 340 0.91 8.53 -3.40
CA VAL A 340 -0.38 7.86 -3.17
C VAL A 340 -1.29 7.99 -4.38
N THR A 341 -1.36 9.17 -4.99
CA THR A 341 -2.20 9.42 -6.16
C THR A 341 -1.71 8.64 -7.37
N ILE A 342 -0.41 8.70 -7.68
CA ILE A 342 0.19 7.98 -8.81
C ILE A 342 0.10 6.47 -8.58
N GLY A 343 0.52 6.00 -7.40
CA GLY A 343 0.50 4.59 -7.04
C GLY A 343 -0.90 4.00 -7.06
N GLY A 344 -1.86 4.74 -6.51
CA GLY A 344 -3.27 4.35 -6.48
C GLY A 344 -3.87 4.16 -7.87
N ASN A 345 -3.55 5.06 -8.82
CA ASN A 345 -4.01 4.95 -10.20
C ASN A 345 -3.35 3.80 -10.98
N LEU A 346 -2.08 3.49 -10.70
CA LEU A 346 -1.33 2.47 -11.45
C LEU A 346 -1.60 1.05 -10.95
N MET A 347 -1.65 0.83 -9.64
CA MET A 347 -1.70 -0.51 -9.04
C MET A 347 -2.67 -0.59 -7.84
N GLY A 348 -3.56 0.38 -7.67
CA GLY A 348 -4.50 0.42 -6.54
C GLY A 348 -3.79 0.50 -5.19
N ILE A 349 -4.32 -0.20 -4.19
CA ILE A 349 -3.79 -0.19 -2.81
C ILE A 349 -2.31 -0.62 -2.74
N VAL A 350 -1.93 -1.64 -3.50
CA VAL A 350 -0.54 -2.11 -3.56
C VAL A 350 0.37 -1.02 -4.12
N GLY A 351 -0.11 -0.29 -5.12
CA GLY A 351 0.61 0.86 -5.67
C GLY A 351 0.84 1.95 -4.65
N MET A 352 -0.16 2.32 -3.85
CA MET A 352 -0.01 3.33 -2.78
C MET A 352 1.11 2.94 -1.81
N LEU A 353 1.15 1.68 -1.37
CA LEU A 353 2.15 1.17 -0.44
C LEU A 353 3.56 1.09 -1.05
N VAL A 354 3.68 0.83 -2.35
CA VAL A 354 4.97 0.70 -3.04
C VAL A 354 5.52 2.06 -3.46
N PHE A 355 4.67 2.97 -3.95
CA PHE A 355 5.13 4.25 -4.51
C PHE A 355 5.62 5.23 -3.44
N ILE A 356 5.11 5.19 -2.21
CA ILE A 356 5.59 6.06 -1.12
C ILE A 356 7.09 5.82 -0.87
N PRO A 357 7.55 4.59 -0.51
CA PRO A 357 8.97 4.36 -0.30
C PRO A 357 9.80 4.46 -1.59
N LEU A 358 9.22 4.14 -2.75
CA LEU A 358 9.90 4.29 -4.04
C LEU A 358 10.23 5.77 -4.32
N LEU A 359 9.25 6.64 -4.14
CA LEU A 359 9.45 8.08 -4.32
C LEU A 359 10.40 8.66 -3.26
N SER A 360 10.39 8.12 -2.02
CA SER A 360 11.34 8.48 -0.96
C SER A 360 12.79 8.18 -1.37
N VAL A 361 13.04 6.99 -1.90
CA VAL A 361 14.37 6.61 -2.40
C VAL A 361 14.77 7.52 -3.56
N PHE A 362 13.88 7.72 -4.53
CA PHE A 362 14.13 8.60 -5.66
C PHE A 362 14.48 10.03 -5.21
N TYR A 363 13.67 10.60 -4.33
CA TYR A 363 13.88 11.93 -3.76
C TYR A 363 15.24 12.04 -3.05
N THR A 364 15.60 11.03 -2.24
CA THR A 364 16.86 11.01 -1.50
C THR A 364 18.06 10.95 -2.43
N VAL A 365 18.03 10.05 -3.43
CA VAL A 365 19.10 9.90 -4.42
C VAL A 365 19.21 11.15 -5.29
N PHE A 366 18.07 11.70 -5.74
CA PHE A 366 18.05 12.93 -6.54
C PHE A 366 18.59 14.12 -5.75
N ARG A 367 18.19 14.27 -4.50
CA ARG A 367 18.72 15.30 -3.59
C ARG A 367 20.23 15.18 -3.41
N GLU A 368 20.75 13.97 -3.18
CA GLU A 368 22.21 13.73 -3.07
C GLU A 368 22.92 14.12 -4.38
N PHE A 369 22.34 13.74 -5.52
CA PHE A 369 22.87 14.11 -6.85
C PHE A 369 22.92 15.62 -7.07
N VAL A 370 21.85 16.33 -6.74
CA VAL A 370 21.79 17.81 -6.84
C VAL A 370 22.84 18.48 -5.94
N TYR A 371 22.95 18.06 -4.69
CA TYR A 371 23.96 18.62 -3.78
C TYR A 371 25.40 18.37 -4.26
N LEU A 372 25.69 17.22 -4.84
CA LEU A 372 27.01 16.93 -5.42
C LEU A 372 27.31 17.86 -6.62
N HIS A 373 26.30 18.17 -7.45
CA HIS A 373 26.47 19.09 -8.58
C HIS A 373 26.62 20.54 -8.14
N LEU A 374 25.86 21.00 -7.15
CA LEU A 374 26.00 22.32 -6.55
C LEU A 374 27.41 22.51 -5.94
N LYS A 375 27.88 21.49 -5.21
CA LYS A 375 29.23 21.50 -4.63
C LYS A 375 30.31 21.60 -5.71
N LYS A 376 30.16 20.86 -6.82
CA LYS A 376 31.10 20.95 -7.97
C LYS A 376 31.10 22.33 -8.62
N LYS A 377 29.96 23.02 -8.67
CA LYS A 377 29.81 24.36 -9.23
C LYS A 377 30.16 25.48 -8.23
N GLN A 378 30.58 25.17 -7.01
CA GLN A 378 30.86 26.09 -5.90
C GLN A 378 29.68 27.03 -5.58
N VAL A 379 28.45 26.63 -5.94
CA VAL A 379 27.25 27.41 -5.61
C VAL A 379 26.98 27.21 -4.12
N LYS A 380 26.86 28.30 -3.35
CA LYS A 380 26.40 28.28 -1.97
C LYS A 380 25.01 27.63 -1.90
N GLN A 381 24.72 26.93 -0.81
CA GLN A 381 23.37 26.36 -0.63
C GLN A 381 22.35 27.51 -0.67
N VAL A 382 21.40 27.42 -1.60
CA VAL A 382 20.29 28.35 -1.70
C VAL A 382 19.42 28.15 -0.46
N THR A 383 19.48 29.08 0.48
CA THR A 383 18.68 29.07 1.71
C THR A 383 17.33 29.73 1.44
N LYS A 384 16.34 29.41 2.27
CA LYS A 384 14.99 30.01 2.16
C LYS A 384 15.01 31.53 2.25
N THR A 385 15.94 32.07 3.02
CA THR A 385 16.18 33.52 3.20
C THR A 385 16.70 34.19 1.91
N GLU A 386 17.59 33.51 1.16
CA GLU A 386 18.09 34.04 -0.13
C GLU A 386 16.99 34.04 -1.21
N ILE A 387 16.03 33.11 -1.18
CA ILE A 387 14.89 33.13 -2.11
C ILE A 387 13.96 34.28 -1.79
N GLU A 388 13.71 34.57 -0.51
CA GLU A 388 12.89 35.72 -0.10
C GLU A 388 13.55 37.06 -0.46
N GLU A 389 14.87 37.14 -0.38
CA GLU A 389 15.65 38.32 -0.75
C GLU A 389 15.64 38.53 -2.27
N TYR A 390 15.85 37.46 -3.08
CA TYR A 390 15.72 37.48 -4.53
C TYR A 390 14.32 37.90 -5.01
N THR A 391 13.29 37.35 -4.38
CA THR A 391 11.90 37.66 -4.73
C THR A 391 11.54 39.11 -4.38
N ALA A 392 12.07 39.65 -3.27
CA ALA A 392 11.89 41.03 -2.88
C ALA A 392 12.61 42.01 -3.84
N GLU A 393 13.85 41.68 -4.26
CA GLU A 393 14.58 42.49 -5.26
C GLU A 393 13.89 42.46 -6.64
N GLU A 394 13.34 41.35 -7.06
CA GLU A 394 12.63 41.24 -8.34
C GLU A 394 11.34 42.05 -8.36
N ILE A 395 10.59 42.08 -7.23
CA ILE A 395 9.39 42.91 -7.07
C ILE A 395 9.75 44.41 -7.10
N VAL A 396 10.78 44.82 -6.37
CA VAL A 396 11.24 46.22 -6.34
C VAL A 396 11.72 46.69 -7.73
N ASN A 397 12.41 45.82 -8.46
CA ASN A 397 12.89 46.17 -9.82
C ASN A 397 11.75 46.17 -10.85
N SER A 398 10.68 45.37 -10.69
CA SER A 398 9.50 45.45 -11.56
C SER A 398 8.71 46.73 -11.35
N ASP A 399 8.53 47.16 -10.10
CA ASP A 399 7.84 48.43 -9.76
C ASP A 399 8.59 49.64 -10.27
N ILE A 400 9.93 49.62 -10.29
CA ILE A 400 10.76 50.71 -10.84
C ILE A 400 10.70 50.72 -12.38
N SER A 401 10.48 49.60 -13.04
CA SER A 401 10.38 49.51 -14.51
C SER A 401 9.01 49.96 -15.05
N GLU A 402 7.95 49.80 -14.25
CA GLU A 402 6.61 50.27 -14.61
C GLU A 402 6.39 51.78 -14.31
N ALA A 403 7.28 52.37 -13.51
CA ALA A 403 7.23 53.80 -13.16
C ALA A 403 8.03 54.70 -14.09
N LYS A 404 8.69 54.18 -15.11
CA LYS A 404 9.40 54.87 -16.17
C LYS A 404 8.66 54.74 -17.52
#